data_13d916de9776d9cbf7639c881e45d447
#
_entry.id   13d916de9776d9cbf7639c881e45d447
#
_cell.length_a   1.000
_cell.length_b   1.000
_cell.length_c   1.000
_cell.angle_alpha   90.00
_cell.angle_beta   90.00
_cell.angle_gamma   90.00
#
_symmetry.space_group_name_H-M   'P 1'
#
loop_
_entity.id
_entity.type
_entity.pdbx_description
1 polymer ?
#
loop_
_entity_poly.entity_id
_entity_poly.type
_entity_poly.pdbx_seq_one_letter_code
_entity_poly.pdbx_strand_id
1 'polypeptide(L)'
;MSKEQEVAVIHPEGERELVVVGGPNQGSTVDTYGGSIHVKWDETAAVTPFGQLAFFIEFLKTAGLWDGWVQECPVTYESPNAPAKTDVLGTILLSVLAGHRRYAHITALRFDGVNPQLLGMTKVCSEDSVRRAFSAVDQAECMAWLTRHLRISYEPLLSESWILDIDSTVKPLYGHQEGAVKGYNPGKPGRPSHVYHTYFAATVRLVLDVEVQAGNQTASSYAQPEFWNYIDSLPAEARPAFVRGDCDWGTERMMAAAEERKILYLFKLKQRSKVKQLIEQAFSRQDWVSAGQGWKGVEAELMLTGWSRQRRVIVLRRRILDERLLAEKKRLADTTPDRQLALGFVEIVKDGPLYEYAVLVTSLPDEILSLGQHYRDRADAENNFDELKNQWGWSGFTTHDLKRCQIMARTIALIYNWWSLFTRLAIPEKHAEAITSRPLLLNAVGKQTTHSGQTTVTVTSMHAKAPRMRSALPAIGSFLATVRNAAEQLTYPQKWLLILSRVFCHFLKGRILGQPQFVPGTG
;
A
#
# COMPACT_ATOMS: atom_id res chain seq x y z
N MET A 1 -4.17 50.43 -18.77
CA MET A 1 -5.41 50.57 -19.59
C MET A 1 -5.55 49.26 -20.34
N SER A 2 -6.41 48.38 -19.86
CA SER A 2 -6.73 47.09 -20.52
C SER A 2 -7.66 47.40 -21.71
N LYS A 3 -7.28 46.93 -22.88
CA LYS A 3 -8.13 47.03 -24.09
C LYS A 3 -9.30 46.06 -23.91
N GLU A 4 -10.51 46.61 -23.90
CA GLU A 4 -11.73 45.84 -24.07
C GLU A 4 -11.69 45.14 -25.42
N GLN A 5 -11.89 43.80 -25.44
CA GLN A 5 -12.04 43.06 -26.70
C GLN A 5 -13.53 42.92 -27.00
N GLU A 6 -13.94 43.48 -28.14
CA GLU A 6 -15.27 43.25 -28.69
C GLU A 6 -15.28 41.93 -29.46
N VAL A 7 -16.20 41.03 -29.09
CA VAL A 7 -16.44 39.75 -29.80
C VAL A 7 -17.82 39.83 -30.46
N ALA A 8 -17.87 39.56 -31.76
CA ALA A 8 -19.15 39.50 -32.48
C ALA A 8 -19.82 38.13 -32.22
N VAL A 9 -21.00 38.16 -31.63
CA VAL A 9 -21.88 36.99 -31.51
C VAL A 9 -22.86 37.00 -32.66
N ILE A 10 -22.93 35.91 -33.43
CA ILE A 10 -23.87 35.76 -34.56
C ILE A 10 -25.04 34.91 -34.06
N HIS A 11 -26.21 35.52 -34.00
CA HIS A 11 -27.44 34.79 -33.66
C HIS A 11 -27.96 33.96 -34.84
N PRO A 12 -28.74 32.88 -34.60
CA PRO A 12 -29.26 32.02 -35.68
C PRO A 12 -30.09 32.76 -36.73
N GLU A 13 -30.58 33.94 -36.41
CA GLU A 13 -31.34 34.82 -37.34
C GLU A 13 -30.49 35.80 -38.14
N GLY A 14 -29.14 35.70 -38.05
CA GLY A 14 -28.20 36.48 -38.86
C GLY A 14 -27.88 37.87 -38.31
N GLU A 15 -28.41 38.26 -37.18
CA GLU A 15 -28.07 39.50 -36.49
C GLU A 15 -26.72 39.38 -35.79
N ARG A 16 -25.87 40.42 -35.96
CA ARG A 16 -24.58 40.52 -35.28
C ARG A 16 -24.72 41.45 -34.09
N GLU A 17 -24.57 40.92 -32.91
CA GLU A 17 -24.45 41.71 -31.69
C GLU A 17 -22.98 41.78 -31.27
N LEU A 18 -22.47 43.01 -31.06
CA LEU A 18 -21.14 43.22 -30.48
C LEU A 18 -21.24 43.14 -28.96
N VAL A 19 -20.84 42.03 -28.41
CA VAL A 19 -20.78 41.87 -26.95
C VAL A 19 -19.37 42.24 -26.49
N VAL A 20 -19.28 43.27 -25.64
CA VAL A 20 -18.03 43.61 -24.96
C VAL A 20 -17.67 42.51 -23.99
N VAL A 21 -16.70 41.68 -24.34
CA VAL A 21 -16.14 40.71 -23.42
C VAL A 21 -15.22 41.48 -22.48
N GLY A 22 -15.65 41.57 -21.23
CA GLY A 22 -14.86 42.22 -20.19
C GLY A 22 -13.44 41.65 -20.12
N GLY A 23 -12.46 42.51 -19.82
CA GLY A 23 -11.06 42.12 -19.68
C GLY A 23 -10.88 40.97 -18.66
N PRO A 24 -9.73 40.26 -18.66
CA PRO A 24 -9.50 39.01 -17.93
C PRO A 24 -9.71 39.06 -16.40
N ASN A 25 -9.95 40.22 -15.81
CA ASN A 25 -10.20 40.45 -14.40
C ASN A 25 -11.64 40.87 -14.06
N GLN A 26 -12.57 40.89 -14.99
CA GLN A 26 -13.98 41.11 -14.70
C GLN A 26 -14.63 39.77 -14.29
N GLY A 27 -15.07 39.68 -13.03
CA GLY A 27 -15.80 38.52 -12.54
C GLY A 27 -17.13 38.34 -13.27
N SER A 28 -17.66 37.14 -13.22
CA SER A 28 -18.99 36.78 -13.77
C SER A 28 -20.01 36.63 -12.64
N THR A 29 -21.20 37.17 -12.85
CA THR A 29 -22.32 36.90 -11.94
C THR A 29 -22.97 35.60 -12.35
N VAL A 30 -23.12 34.69 -11.38
CA VAL A 30 -23.72 33.36 -11.57
C VAL A 30 -24.89 33.23 -10.63
N ASP A 31 -26.03 32.78 -11.15
CA ASP A 31 -27.22 32.49 -10.35
C ASP A 31 -27.16 31.07 -9.83
N THR A 32 -27.38 30.90 -8.51
CA THR A 32 -27.28 29.61 -7.82
C THR A 32 -28.52 29.39 -6.95
N TYR A 33 -28.71 28.17 -6.44
CA TYR A 33 -29.78 27.88 -5.47
C TYR A 33 -29.66 28.67 -4.17
N GLY A 34 -28.48 29.20 -3.83
CA GLY A 34 -28.23 30.07 -2.67
C GLY A 34 -28.37 31.56 -2.97
N GLY A 35 -28.75 31.92 -4.21
CA GLY A 35 -28.83 33.29 -4.71
C GLY A 35 -27.73 33.62 -5.73
N SER A 36 -27.75 34.84 -6.21
CA SER A 36 -26.79 35.34 -7.19
C SER A 36 -25.45 35.64 -6.51
N ILE A 37 -24.36 35.09 -7.06
CA ILE A 37 -22.99 35.31 -6.59
C ILE A 37 -22.11 35.89 -7.68
N HIS A 38 -21.06 36.59 -7.28
CA HIS A 38 -20.07 37.13 -8.19
C HIS A 38 -18.77 36.33 -8.12
N VAL A 39 -18.35 35.70 -9.24
CA VAL A 39 -17.15 34.88 -9.34
C VAL A 39 -16.02 35.70 -9.96
N LYS A 40 -14.88 35.76 -9.27
CA LYS A 40 -13.63 36.37 -9.76
C LYS A 40 -12.49 35.37 -9.73
N TRP A 41 -11.59 35.43 -10.70
CA TRP A 41 -10.35 34.67 -10.72
C TRP A 41 -9.25 35.51 -10.05
N ASP A 42 -8.52 34.88 -9.10
CA ASP A 42 -7.33 35.47 -8.46
C ASP A 42 -6.09 34.73 -8.96
N GLU A 43 -5.35 35.36 -9.85
CA GLU A 43 -4.15 34.78 -10.45
C GLU A 43 -2.93 34.85 -9.51
N THR A 44 -3.04 35.56 -8.39
CA THR A 44 -1.92 35.84 -7.48
C THR A 44 -2.01 35.03 -6.18
N ALA A 45 -3.16 34.48 -5.86
CA ALA A 45 -3.37 33.77 -4.61
C ALA A 45 -2.62 32.42 -4.59
N ALA A 46 -1.62 32.30 -3.74
CA ALA A 46 -0.97 31.03 -3.45
C ALA A 46 -1.86 30.21 -2.51
N VAL A 47 -2.65 29.29 -3.07
CA VAL A 47 -3.59 28.42 -2.34
C VAL A 47 -3.30 26.95 -2.61
N THR A 48 -3.71 26.10 -1.68
CA THR A 48 -3.60 24.65 -1.79
C THR A 48 -4.80 23.95 -1.19
N PRO A 49 -5.27 22.81 -1.75
CA PRO A 49 -6.25 21.95 -1.11
C PRO A 49 -5.63 21.07 0.00
N PHE A 50 -4.30 21.05 0.11
CA PHE A 50 -3.52 20.20 1.01
C PHE A 50 -2.75 21.02 2.05
N GLY A 51 -3.43 21.94 2.73
CA GLY A 51 -2.80 22.91 3.63
C GLY A 51 -2.06 22.29 4.82
N GLN A 52 -2.38 21.05 5.20
CA GLN A 52 -1.71 20.34 6.30
C GLN A 52 -0.48 19.55 5.84
N LEU A 53 -0.18 19.48 4.54
CA LEU A 53 0.95 18.73 3.98
C LEU A 53 2.31 19.21 4.52
N ALA A 54 2.41 20.48 4.93
CA ALA A 54 3.64 21.04 5.49
C ALA A 54 4.22 20.21 6.65
N PHE A 55 3.37 19.60 7.50
CA PHE A 55 3.81 18.73 8.60
C PHE A 55 4.41 17.42 8.10
N PHE A 56 3.86 16.85 7.02
CA PHE A 56 4.44 15.66 6.40
C PHE A 56 5.77 15.99 5.71
N ILE A 57 5.87 17.14 5.07
CA ILE A 57 7.12 17.61 4.46
C ILE A 57 8.20 17.82 5.54
N GLU A 58 7.85 18.38 6.69
CA GLU A 58 8.77 18.51 7.84
C GLU A 58 9.24 17.15 8.34
N PHE A 59 8.34 16.16 8.42
CA PHE A 59 8.69 14.78 8.75
C PHE A 59 9.72 14.21 7.77
N LEU A 60 9.47 14.29 6.46
CA LEU A 60 10.38 13.80 5.42
C LEU A 60 11.76 14.49 5.49
N LYS A 61 11.77 15.81 5.69
CA LYS A 61 12.99 16.61 5.80
C LYS A 61 13.80 16.25 7.06
N THR A 62 13.14 16.16 8.21
CA THR A 62 13.82 15.85 9.48
C THR A 62 14.42 14.45 9.46
N ALA A 63 13.74 13.50 8.82
CA ALA A 63 14.21 12.14 8.64
C ALA A 63 15.28 11.98 7.52
N GLY A 64 15.48 13.00 6.68
CA GLY A 64 16.37 12.93 5.52
C GLY A 64 15.87 12.04 4.39
N LEU A 65 14.60 11.63 4.42
CA LEU A 65 14.04 10.67 3.47
C LEU A 65 13.86 11.28 2.07
N TRP A 66 13.37 12.50 2.00
CA TRP A 66 13.16 13.20 0.75
C TRP A 66 14.47 13.55 0.05
N ASP A 67 15.38 14.18 0.76
CA ASP A 67 16.64 14.63 0.20
C ASP A 67 17.46 13.45 -0.32
N GLY A 68 17.59 12.37 0.43
CA GLY A 68 18.28 11.16 0.03
C GLY A 68 17.64 10.53 -1.22
N TRP A 69 16.32 10.41 -1.25
CA TRP A 69 15.61 9.83 -2.38
C TRP A 69 15.80 10.62 -3.68
N VAL A 70 15.77 11.95 -3.60
CA VAL A 70 16.00 12.84 -4.75
C VAL A 70 17.45 12.81 -5.21
N GLN A 71 18.41 12.90 -4.28
CA GLN A 71 19.85 12.93 -4.60
C GLN A 71 20.32 11.63 -5.26
N GLU A 72 19.89 10.49 -4.76
CA GLU A 72 20.27 9.17 -5.26
C GLU A 72 19.47 8.72 -6.48
N CYS A 73 18.47 9.49 -6.93
CA CYS A 73 17.67 9.14 -8.10
C CYS A 73 18.57 9.01 -9.34
N PRO A 74 18.54 7.85 -10.06
CA PRO A 74 19.43 7.59 -11.18
C PRO A 74 19.04 8.32 -12.47
N VAL A 75 17.92 9.05 -12.47
CA VAL A 75 17.47 9.81 -13.64
C VAL A 75 18.52 10.85 -14.04
N THR A 76 18.99 10.79 -15.26
CA THR A 76 19.92 11.76 -15.87
C THR A 76 19.29 12.35 -17.12
N TYR A 77 19.63 13.59 -17.44
CA TYR A 77 19.12 14.29 -18.60
C TYR A 77 20.28 14.92 -19.38
N GLU A 78 20.23 14.78 -20.68
CA GLU A 78 21.17 15.44 -21.59
C GLU A 78 20.72 16.88 -21.95
N SER A 79 19.40 17.12 -21.93
CA SER A 79 18.82 18.41 -22.32
C SER A 79 18.87 19.41 -21.16
N PRO A 80 19.36 20.64 -21.40
CA PRO A 80 19.34 21.71 -20.39
C PRO A 80 17.91 22.17 -20.02
N ASN A 81 16.92 21.87 -20.86
CA ASN A 81 15.51 22.18 -20.61
C ASN A 81 14.75 21.06 -19.90
N ALA A 82 15.43 19.99 -19.49
CA ALA A 82 14.81 18.89 -18.76
C ALA A 82 14.35 19.35 -17.37
N PRO A 83 13.27 18.75 -16.84
CA PRO A 83 12.81 19.06 -15.49
C PRO A 83 13.84 18.58 -14.45
N ALA A 84 13.98 19.29 -13.34
CA ALA A 84 14.80 18.84 -12.23
C ALA A 84 14.27 17.51 -11.65
N LYS A 85 15.16 16.68 -11.10
CA LYS A 85 14.76 15.45 -10.40
C LYS A 85 13.72 15.74 -9.30
N THR A 86 13.93 16.81 -8.55
CA THR A 86 13.01 17.29 -7.52
C THR A 86 11.61 17.56 -8.08
N ASP A 87 11.50 18.18 -9.25
CA ASP A 87 10.22 18.47 -9.89
C ASP A 87 9.49 17.19 -10.32
N VAL A 88 10.21 16.22 -10.88
CA VAL A 88 9.64 14.93 -11.31
C VAL A 88 9.15 14.13 -10.10
N LEU A 89 10.03 13.94 -9.13
CA LEU A 89 9.74 13.12 -7.95
C LEU A 89 8.70 13.80 -7.04
N GLY A 90 8.75 15.12 -6.90
CA GLY A 90 7.75 15.89 -6.17
C GLY A 90 6.38 15.83 -6.83
N THR A 91 6.32 15.90 -8.16
CA THR A 91 5.06 15.73 -8.90
C THR A 91 4.45 14.33 -8.65
N ILE A 92 5.28 13.27 -8.64
CA ILE A 92 4.81 11.91 -8.31
C ILE A 92 4.34 11.84 -6.88
N LEU A 93 5.12 12.34 -5.92
CA LEU A 93 4.77 12.34 -4.49
C LEU A 93 3.42 13.03 -4.25
N LEU A 94 3.25 14.25 -4.75
CA LEU A 94 2.01 15.00 -4.62
C LEU A 94 0.84 14.28 -5.29
N SER A 95 1.06 13.70 -6.48
CA SER A 95 0.03 12.97 -7.21
C SER A 95 -0.46 11.73 -6.45
N VAL A 96 0.46 10.95 -5.88
CA VAL A 96 0.13 9.76 -5.10
C VAL A 96 -0.57 10.14 -3.79
N LEU A 97 -0.09 11.16 -3.08
CA LEU A 97 -0.72 11.68 -1.86
C LEU A 97 -2.12 12.25 -2.12
N ALA A 98 -2.32 12.93 -3.24
CA ALA A 98 -3.64 13.41 -3.67
C ALA A 98 -4.64 12.27 -4.01
N GLY A 99 -4.20 11.02 -4.02
CA GLY A 99 -5.04 9.87 -4.39
C GLY A 99 -5.26 9.70 -5.88
N HIS A 100 -4.41 10.30 -6.69
CA HIS A 100 -4.48 10.15 -8.13
C HIS A 100 -4.18 8.70 -8.54
N ARG A 101 -4.81 8.27 -9.63
CA ARG A 101 -4.66 6.90 -10.17
C ARG A 101 -4.15 6.90 -11.61
N ARG A 102 -4.06 8.05 -12.25
CA ARG A 102 -3.62 8.20 -13.65
C ARG A 102 -2.69 9.40 -13.79
N TYR A 103 -1.76 9.29 -14.70
CA TYR A 103 -0.87 10.41 -15.03
C TYR A 103 -1.64 11.67 -15.45
N ALA A 104 -2.76 11.52 -16.17
CA ALA A 104 -3.60 12.65 -16.56
C ALA A 104 -4.13 13.48 -15.38
N HIS A 105 -4.25 12.89 -14.18
CA HIS A 105 -4.70 13.63 -12.99
C HIS A 105 -3.65 14.61 -12.48
N ILE A 106 -2.38 14.50 -12.90
CA ILE A 106 -1.29 15.42 -12.54
C ILE A 106 -1.65 16.87 -12.88
N THR A 107 -2.42 17.09 -13.94
CA THR A 107 -2.87 18.44 -14.34
C THR A 107 -3.55 19.18 -13.19
N ALA A 108 -4.31 18.49 -12.32
CA ALA A 108 -4.97 19.11 -11.18
C ALA A 108 -3.98 19.63 -10.11
N LEU A 109 -2.75 19.13 -10.05
CA LEU A 109 -1.73 19.61 -9.11
C LEU A 109 -1.17 20.99 -9.49
N ARG A 110 -1.33 21.43 -10.74
CA ARG A 110 -0.83 22.73 -11.20
C ARG A 110 -1.56 23.91 -10.56
N PHE A 111 -2.69 23.65 -9.94
CA PHE A 111 -3.44 24.64 -9.18
C PHE A 111 -2.95 24.79 -7.72
N ASP A 112 -2.01 23.92 -7.28
CA ASP A 112 -1.38 24.03 -5.97
C ASP A 112 -0.20 25.01 -6.02
N GLY A 113 -0.43 26.22 -5.56
CA GLY A 113 0.57 27.28 -5.51
C GLY A 113 1.49 27.25 -4.28
N VAL A 114 1.34 26.26 -3.38
CA VAL A 114 2.02 26.22 -2.07
C VAL A 114 2.95 25.03 -1.96
N ASN A 115 2.43 23.80 -2.02
CA ASN A 115 3.19 22.60 -1.69
C ASN A 115 4.39 22.30 -2.61
N PRO A 116 4.36 22.58 -3.93
CA PRO A 116 5.55 22.43 -4.76
C PRO A 116 6.75 23.21 -4.22
N GLN A 117 6.53 24.45 -3.80
CA GLN A 117 7.60 25.29 -3.23
C GLN A 117 8.12 24.74 -1.89
N LEU A 118 7.24 24.21 -1.03
CA LEU A 118 7.63 23.60 0.24
C LEU A 118 8.49 22.33 0.06
N LEU A 119 8.33 21.63 -1.09
CA LEU A 119 9.17 20.49 -1.50
C LEU A 119 10.46 20.91 -2.23
N GLY A 120 10.70 22.20 -2.41
CA GLY A 120 11.85 22.71 -3.16
C GLY A 120 11.72 22.54 -4.67
N MET A 121 10.49 22.34 -5.19
CA MET A 121 10.21 22.24 -6.61
C MET A 121 10.15 23.63 -7.26
N THR A 122 10.53 23.68 -8.52
CA THR A 122 10.36 24.89 -9.36
C THR A 122 9.02 24.88 -10.08
N LYS A 123 8.50 23.68 -10.38
CA LYS A 123 7.21 23.50 -11.09
C LYS A 123 6.64 22.11 -10.89
N VAL A 124 5.34 21.97 -11.09
CA VAL A 124 4.70 20.67 -11.32
C VAL A 124 4.94 20.24 -12.76
N CYS A 125 5.53 19.07 -12.97
CA CYS A 125 5.81 18.53 -14.29
C CYS A 125 4.54 18.17 -15.05
N SER A 126 4.63 18.14 -16.40
CA SER A 126 3.56 17.55 -17.21
C SER A 126 3.52 16.02 -17.04
N GLU A 127 2.35 15.43 -17.32
CA GLU A 127 2.20 13.97 -17.30
C GLU A 127 3.20 13.25 -18.21
N ASP A 128 3.46 13.82 -19.39
CA ASP A 128 4.43 13.27 -20.35
C ASP A 128 5.86 13.37 -19.85
N SER A 129 6.22 14.45 -19.16
CA SER A 129 7.55 14.60 -18.56
C SER A 129 7.76 13.54 -17.50
N VAL A 130 6.76 13.30 -16.64
CA VAL A 130 6.82 12.24 -15.60
C VAL A 130 6.88 10.86 -16.23
N ARG A 131 6.08 10.57 -17.25
CA ARG A 131 6.11 9.28 -17.96
C ARG A 131 7.46 9.00 -18.61
N ARG A 132 8.09 10.03 -19.20
CA ARG A 132 9.36 9.90 -19.92
C ARG A 132 10.58 9.88 -19.01
N ALA A 133 10.48 10.41 -17.79
CA ALA A 133 11.62 10.55 -16.89
C ALA A 133 12.38 9.24 -16.67
N PHE A 134 11.69 8.11 -16.58
CA PHE A 134 12.29 6.81 -16.33
C PHE A 134 12.44 5.94 -17.59
N SER A 135 12.19 6.46 -18.78
CA SER A 135 12.26 5.68 -20.02
C SER A 135 13.69 5.28 -20.41
N ALA A 136 14.63 6.21 -20.24
CA ALA A 136 16.03 6.04 -20.64
C ALA A 136 16.94 5.47 -19.53
N VAL A 137 16.47 5.46 -18.28
CA VAL A 137 17.28 5.01 -17.13
C VAL A 137 17.43 3.50 -17.14
N ASP A 138 18.56 2.98 -16.70
CA ASP A 138 18.78 1.55 -16.53
C ASP A 138 17.80 0.96 -15.49
N GLN A 139 17.25 -0.22 -15.79
CA GLN A 139 16.27 -0.84 -14.92
C GLN A 139 16.88 -1.30 -13.60
N ALA A 140 18.08 -1.86 -13.62
CA ALA A 140 18.73 -2.37 -12.42
C ALA A 140 19.09 -1.23 -11.47
N GLU A 141 19.57 -0.10 -11.99
CA GLU A 141 19.85 1.11 -11.20
C GLU A 141 18.58 1.66 -10.52
N CYS A 142 17.48 1.75 -11.28
CA CYS A 142 16.19 2.18 -10.71
C CYS A 142 15.69 1.23 -9.61
N MET A 143 15.82 -0.08 -9.83
CA MET A 143 15.39 -1.07 -8.83
C MET A 143 16.27 -1.00 -7.58
N ALA A 144 17.59 -0.92 -7.73
CA ALA A 144 18.53 -0.79 -6.61
C ALA A 144 18.25 0.47 -5.77
N TRP A 145 18.01 1.61 -6.43
CA TRP A 145 17.64 2.86 -5.78
C TRP A 145 16.34 2.74 -4.99
N LEU A 146 15.25 2.23 -5.59
CA LEU A 146 13.95 2.10 -4.91
C LEU A 146 13.98 1.06 -3.79
N THR A 147 14.63 -0.08 -4.00
CA THR A 147 14.81 -1.10 -2.96
C THR A 147 15.57 -0.54 -1.76
N ARG A 148 16.65 0.24 -1.99
CA ARG A 148 17.38 0.91 -0.91
C ARG A 148 16.47 1.82 -0.10
N HIS A 149 15.70 2.69 -0.75
CA HIS A 149 14.83 3.63 -0.05
C HIS A 149 13.63 2.97 0.63
N LEU A 150 13.11 1.88 0.07
CA LEU A 150 12.14 1.03 0.79
C LEU A 150 12.77 0.45 2.06
N ARG A 151 13.98 -0.12 1.99
CA ARG A 151 14.69 -0.69 3.15
C ARG A 151 14.93 0.33 4.24
N ILE A 152 15.35 1.55 3.91
CA ILE A 152 15.51 2.64 4.89
C ILE A 152 14.22 2.82 5.72
N SER A 153 13.05 2.68 5.12
CA SER A 153 11.78 2.91 5.83
C SER A 153 11.44 1.84 6.87
N TYR A 154 12.00 0.64 6.80
CA TYR A 154 11.61 -0.47 7.67
C TYR A 154 12.76 -1.28 8.27
N GLU A 155 13.97 -1.28 7.68
CA GLU A 155 15.06 -2.19 8.06
C GLU A 155 15.43 -2.13 9.55
N PRO A 156 15.48 -0.97 10.22
CA PRO A 156 15.76 -0.92 11.65
C PRO A 156 14.73 -1.64 12.52
N LEU A 157 13.50 -1.85 12.02
CA LEU A 157 12.43 -2.56 12.74
C LEU A 157 12.57 -4.08 12.65
N LEU A 158 13.36 -4.59 11.71
CA LEU A 158 13.55 -6.03 11.49
C LEU A 158 14.42 -6.68 12.58
N SER A 159 15.05 -5.90 13.44
CA SER A 159 15.72 -6.41 14.66
C SER A 159 14.74 -6.97 15.70
N GLU A 160 13.46 -6.65 15.57
CA GLU A 160 12.39 -7.21 16.39
C GLU A 160 11.81 -8.47 15.74
N SER A 161 11.04 -9.25 16.51
CA SER A 161 10.31 -10.39 15.94
C SER A 161 9.19 -9.90 15.03
N TRP A 162 9.23 -10.29 13.77
CA TRP A 162 8.26 -9.89 12.76
C TRP A 162 7.83 -11.07 11.87
N ILE A 163 6.68 -10.92 11.24
CA ILE A 163 6.08 -11.92 10.35
C ILE A 163 6.13 -11.39 8.92
N LEU A 164 6.57 -12.24 8.00
CA LEU A 164 6.56 -11.92 6.57
C LEU A 164 5.31 -12.48 5.90
N ASP A 165 4.45 -11.59 5.44
CA ASP A 165 3.33 -11.93 4.58
C ASP A 165 3.72 -11.83 3.12
N ILE A 166 3.47 -12.91 2.38
CA ILE A 166 3.67 -12.97 0.94
C ILE A 166 2.33 -13.24 0.25
N ASP A 167 2.06 -12.44 -0.76
CA ASP A 167 0.83 -12.58 -1.53
C ASP A 167 0.97 -11.96 -2.92
N SER A 168 0.01 -12.21 -3.79
CA SER A 168 -0.05 -11.61 -5.11
C SER A 168 -1.42 -11.00 -5.40
N THR A 169 -1.43 -9.91 -6.14
CA THR A 169 -2.67 -9.29 -6.59
C THR A 169 -2.63 -9.00 -8.08
N VAL A 170 -3.79 -9.08 -8.73
CA VAL A 170 -3.92 -8.92 -10.17
C VAL A 170 -4.42 -7.52 -10.51
N LYS A 171 -3.75 -6.86 -11.46
CA LYS A 171 -4.16 -5.59 -12.05
C LYS A 171 -4.67 -5.82 -13.48
N PRO A 172 -5.99 -5.72 -13.73
CA PRO A 172 -6.53 -5.81 -15.08
C PRO A 172 -6.02 -4.67 -15.97
N LEU A 173 -5.71 -4.99 -17.24
CA LEU A 173 -5.23 -4.05 -18.24
C LEU A 173 -6.21 -3.95 -19.42
N TYR A 174 -6.27 -2.76 -20.01
CA TYR A 174 -7.23 -2.44 -21.07
C TYR A 174 -6.55 -2.02 -22.39
N GLY A 175 -5.24 -2.10 -22.47
CA GLY A 175 -4.45 -1.76 -23.64
C GLY A 175 -3.37 -2.82 -23.94
N HIS A 176 -2.46 -2.48 -24.85
CA HIS A 176 -1.38 -3.34 -25.33
C HIS A 176 -0.07 -3.05 -24.57
N GLN A 177 -0.11 -3.08 -23.24
CA GLN A 177 1.09 -2.91 -22.43
C GLN A 177 1.97 -4.16 -22.52
N GLU A 178 3.28 -3.98 -22.37
CA GLU A 178 4.21 -5.09 -22.22
C GLU A 178 3.80 -5.96 -21.01
N GLY A 179 3.84 -7.29 -21.17
CA GLY A 179 3.39 -8.22 -20.13
C GLY A 179 1.86 -8.29 -19.92
N ALA A 180 1.06 -7.54 -20.72
CA ALA A 180 -0.39 -7.62 -20.69
C ALA A 180 -0.88 -8.90 -21.38
N VAL A 181 -0.84 -10.01 -20.64
CA VAL A 181 -1.27 -11.32 -21.14
C VAL A 181 -2.42 -11.87 -20.28
N LYS A 182 -3.18 -12.81 -20.85
CA LYS A 182 -4.24 -13.51 -20.14
C LYS A 182 -3.63 -14.49 -19.14
N GLY A 183 -4.09 -14.44 -17.90
CA GLY A 183 -3.71 -15.35 -16.83
C GLY A 183 -4.84 -15.50 -15.83
N TYR A 184 -4.53 -15.97 -14.62
CA TYR A 184 -5.50 -16.05 -13.54
C TYR A 184 -5.94 -14.64 -13.13
N ASN A 185 -7.21 -14.34 -13.36
CA ASN A 185 -7.81 -13.05 -13.04
C ASN A 185 -9.25 -13.28 -12.56
N PRO A 186 -9.45 -13.54 -11.25
CA PRO A 186 -10.77 -13.91 -10.73
C PRO A 186 -11.80 -12.77 -10.83
N GLY A 187 -11.36 -11.51 -10.72
CA GLY A 187 -12.23 -10.35 -10.83
C GLY A 187 -12.69 -10.03 -12.26
N LYS A 188 -11.89 -10.42 -13.27
CA LYS A 188 -12.19 -10.21 -14.71
C LYS A 188 -11.62 -11.34 -15.55
N PRO A 189 -12.26 -12.53 -15.56
CA PRO A 189 -11.77 -13.70 -16.30
C PRO A 189 -11.54 -13.39 -17.78
N GLY A 190 -10.41 -13.87 -18.32
CA GLY A 190 -10.02 -13.66 -19.73
C GLY A 190 -9.47 -12.27 -20.07
N ARG A 191 -9.44 -11.32 -19.13
CA ARG A 191 -8.82 -10.00 -19.33
C ARG A 191 -7.30 -10.08 -19.13
N PRO A 192 -6.50 -9.51 -20.05
CA PRO A 192 -5.06 -9.34 -19.83
C PRO A 192 -4.78 -8.56 -18.55
N SER A 193 -3.67 -8.85 -17.90
CA SER A 193 -3.34 -8.28 -16.59
C SER A 193 -1.83 -8.21 -16.36
N HIS A 194 -1.42 -7.48 -15.32
CA HIS A 194 -0.17 -7.66 -14.60
C HIS A 194 -0.44 -8.32 -13.26
N VAL A 195 0.58 -8.99 -12.71
CA VAL A 195 0.58 -9.56 -11.37
C VAL A 195 1.57 -8.79 -10.51
N TYR A 196 1.14 -8.42 -9.31
CA TYR A 196 1.96 -7.76 -8.30
C TYR A 196 2.24 -8.76 -7.19
N HIS A 197 3.44 -9.32 -7.15
CA HIS A 197 3.92 -10.13 -6.01
C HIS A 197 4.47 -9.20 -4.95
N THR A 198 3.98 -9.31 -3.74
CA THR A 198 4.24 -8.31 -2.70
C THR A 198 4.64 -8.98 -1.39
N TYR A 199 5.58 -8.36 -0.72
CA TYR A 199 6.15 -8.77 0.56
C TYR A 199 5.86 -7.71 1.62
N PHE A 200 5.21 -8.11 2.72
CA PHE A 200 4.83 -7.22 3.80
C PHE A 200 5.48 -7.63 5.12
N ALA A 201 5.97 -6.67 5.87
CA ALA A 201 6.15 -6.84 7.32
C ALA A 201 4.77 -6.70 7.99
N ALA A 202 4.12 -7.84 8.26
CA ALA A 202 2.73 -7.88 8.72
C ALA A 202 2.52 -7.10 10.02
N THR A 203 3.41 -7.29 10.99
CA THR A 203 3.33 -6.69 12.32
C THR A 203 3.30 -5.16 12.30
N VAL A 204 4.03 -4.56 11.36
CA VAL A 204 4.15 -3.10 11.21
C VAL A 204 3.39 -2.56 10.00
N ARG A 205 2.81 -3.45 9.17
CA ARG A 205 2.05 -3.12 7.94
C ARG A 205 2.83 -2.22 6.99
N LEU A 206 4.08 -2.56 6.72
CA LEU A 206 4.93 -1.87 5.77
C LEU A 206 5.23 -2.80 4.59
N VAL A 207 5.25 -2.22 3.39
CA VAL A 207 5.68 -2.92 2.17
C VAL A 207 7.20 -3.05 2.19
N LEU A 208 7.71 -4.27 2.08
CA LEU A 208 9.14 -4.55 1.98
C LEU A 208 9.62 -4.46 0.54
N ASP A 209 8.88 -5.05 -0.38
CA ASP A 209 9.08 -4.93 -1.82
C ASP A 209 7.82 -5.33 -2.60
N VAL A 210 7.80 -5.02 -3.89
CA VAL A 210 6.77 -5.43 -4.85
C VAL A 210 7.37 -5.69 -6.22
N GLU A 211 7.05 -6.83 -6.82
CA GLU A 211 7.44 -7.19 -8.17
C GLU A 211 6.23 -7.16 -9.09
N VAL A 212 6.35 -6.49 -10.24
CA VAL A 212 5.30 -6.49 -11.26
C VAL A 212 5.72 -7.42 -12.38
N GLN A 213 4.92 -8.42 -12.64
CA GLN A 213 5.18 -9.45 -13.64
C GLN A 213 4.03 -9.55 -14.64
N ALA A 214 4.25 -10.30 -15.72
CA ALA A 214 3.24 -10.54 -16.75
C ALA A 214 2.03 -11.30 -16.19
N GLY A 215 0.85 -11.08 -16.76
CA GLY A 215 -0.43 -11.59 -16.22
C GLY A 215 -0.56 -13.11 -16.12
N ASN A 216 0.26 -13.87 -16.82
CA ASN A 216 0.33 -15.34 -16.73
C ASN A 216 1.35 -15.84 -15.68
N GLN A 217 2.08 -14.94 -15.02
CA GLN A 217 3.10 -15.26 -14.02
C GLN A 217 2.54 -15.15 -12.59
N THR A 218 1.39 -15.77 -12.36
CA THR A 218 0.69 -15.71 -11.06
C THR A 218 1.23 -16.69 -10.03
N ALA A 219 1.89 -17.78 -10.45
CA ALA A 219 2.40 -18.78 -9.52
C ALA A 219 3.59 -18.25 -8.70
N SER A 220 3.68 -18.67 -7.44
CA SER A 220 4.78 -18.31 -6.54
C SER A 220 6.16 -18.63 -7.10
N SER A 221 6.27 -19.62 -8.00
CA SER A 221 7.53 -20.00 -8.64
C SER A 221 8.20 -18.87 -9.43
N TYR A 222 7.42 -17.90 -9.91
CA TYR A 222 7.97 -16.74 -10.62
C TYR A 222 8.56 -15.68 -9.69
N ALA A 223 8.01 -15.52 -8.48
CA ALA A 223 8.51 -14.57 -7.48
C ALA A 223 9.57 -15.15 -6.54
N GLN A 224 9.65 -16.50 -6.41
CA GLN A 224 10.57 -17.15 -5.46
C GLN A 224 12.05 -16.77 -5.61
N PRO A 225 12.64 -16.58 -6.79
CA PRO A 225 14.05 -16.19 -6.90
C PRO A 225 14.33 -14.87 -6.17
N GLU A 226 13.57 -13.82 -6.45
CA GLU A 226 13.76 -12.50 -5.84
C GLU A 226 13.37 -12.51 -4.35
N PHE A 227 12.34 -13.26 -3.99
CA PHE A 227 11.98 -13.47 -2.61
C PHE A 227 13.12 -14.06 -1.78
N TRP A 228 13.77 -15.13 -2.27
CA TRP A 228 14.89 -15.75 -1.57
C TRP A 228 16.14 -14.87 -1.57
N ASN A 229 16.42 -14.15 -2.66
CA ASN A 229 17.48 -13.15 -2.72
C ASN A 229 17.27 -12.07 -1.65
N TYR A 230 16.03 -11.59 -1.48
CA TYR A 230 15.71 -10.64 -0.42
C TYR A 230 15.98 -11.22 0.98
N ILE A 231 15.47 -12.41 1.28
CA ILE A 231 15.67 -13.08 2.58
C ILE A 231 17.16 -13.32 2.85
N ASP A 232 17.90 -13.82 1.87
CA ASP A 232 19.32 -14.13 2.00
C ASP A 232 20.18 -12.85 2.17
N SER A 233 19.69 -11.70 1.72
CA SER A 233 20.31 -10.39 1.95
C SER A 233 20.15 -9.85 3.37
N LEU A 234 19.25 -10.43 4.17
CA LEU A 234 19.03 -10.01 5.56
C LEU A 234 20.03 -10.71 6.50
N PRO A 235 20.60 -9.98 7.47
CA PRO A 235 21.34 -10.60 8.58
C PRO A 235 20.46 -11.64 9.29
N ALA A 236 21.05 -12.65 9.91
CA ALA A 236 20.31 -13.74 10.54
C ALA A 236 19.32 -13.26 11.61
N GLU A 237 19.73 -12.25 12.38
CA GLU A 237 18.92 -11.62 13.43
C GLU A 237 17.77 -10.75 12.90
N ALA A 238 17.84 -10.33 11.64
CA ALA A 238 16.81 -9.53 10.99
C ALA A 238 15.83 -10.37 10.16
N ARG A 239 16.00 -11.70 10.12
CA ARG A 239 15.11 -12.60 9.39
C ARG A 239 13.74 -12.71 10.06
N PRO A 240 12.66 -12.96 9.29
CA PRO A 240 11.32 -13.10 9.87
C PRO A 240 11.24 -14.30 10.82
N ALA A 241 10.42 -14.18 11.87
CA ALA A 241 10.11 -15.30 12.76
C ALA A 241 9.47 -16.46 11.99
N PHE A 242 8.61 -16.13 11.05
CA PHE A 242 8.07 -17.06 10.06
C PHE A 242 7.50 -16.34 8.84
N VAL A 243 7.33 -17.11 7.77
CA VAL A 243 6.70 -16.65 6.53
C VAL A 243 5.31 -17.27 6.44
N ARG A 244 4.32 -16.48 6.05
CA ARG A 244 2.97 -16.99 5.76
C ARG A 244 2.48 -16.52 4.40
N GLY A 245 1.66 -17.36 3.76
CA GLY A 245 1.12 -17.10 2.43
C GLY A 245 -0.13 -17.91 2.15
N ASP A 246 -0.74 -17.63 1.03
CA ASP A 246 -1.91 -18.35 0.56
C ASP A 246 -1.55 -19.73 -0.03
N CYS A 247 -2.51 -20.34 -0.71
CA CYS A 247 -2.34 -21.68 -1.27
C CYS A 247 -1.40 -21.73 -2.50
N ASP A 248 -1.00 -20.62 -3.07
CA ASP A 248 -0.01 -20.59 -4.15
C ASP A 248 1.42 -20.74 -3.62
N TRP A 249 1.63 -20.43 -2.34
CA TRP A 249 2.93 -20.53 -1.66
C TRP A 249 3.14 -21.86 -0.94
N GLY A 250 2.08 -22.63 -0.65
CA GLY A 250 2.16 -23.95 -0.03
C GLY A 250 2.71 -25.04 -0.97
N THR A 251 3.88 -24.83 -1.57
CA THR A 251 4.53 -25.73 -2.54
C THR A 251 5.77 -26.38 -1.94
N GLU A 252 6.13 -27.57 -2.44
CA GLU A 252 7.37 -28.25 -2.01
C GLU A 252 8.60 -27.36 -2.14
N ARG A 253 8.75 -26.70 -3.30
CA ARG A 253 9.89 -25.81 -3.56
C ARG A 253 10.02 -24.70 -2.52
N MET A 254 8.88 -24.11 -2.12
CA MET A 254 8.88 -23.04 -1.13
C MET A 254 9.19 -23.56 0.27
N MET A 255 8.56 -24.66 0.67
CA MET A 255 8.75 -25.26 2.00
C MET A 255 10.17 -25.80 2.17
N ALA A 256 10.68 -26.54 1.19
CA ALA A 256 12.05 -27.06 1.24
C ALA A 256 13.10 -25.94 1.30
N ALA A 257 12.93 -24.86 0.53
CA ALA A 257 13.82 -23.73 0.58
C ALA A 257 13.76 -22.94 1.90
N ALA A 258 12.59 -22.88 2.54
CA ALA A 258 12.44 -22.32 3.88
C ALA A 258 13.13 -23.19 4.94
N GLU A 259 12.95 -24.51 4.85
CA GLU A 259 13.55 -25.49 5.76
C GLU A 259 15.09 -25.48 5.67
N GLU A 260 15.64 -25.38 4.46
CA GLU A 260 17.08 -25.24 4.22
C GLU A 260 17.65 -24.00 4.93
N ARG A 261 16.90 -22.91 4.92
CA ARG A 261 17.27 -21.64 5.56
C ARG A 261 16.88 -21.55 7.04
N LYS A 262 16.29 -22.59 7.60
CA LYS A 262 15.76 -22.65 8.98
C LYS A 262 14.72 -21.55 9.26
N ILE A 263 13.94 -21.18 8.25
CA ILE A 263 12.83 -20.22 8.36
C ILE A 263 11.54 -21.00 8.56
N LEU A 264 10.80 -20.65 9.60
CA LEU A 264 9.50 -21.26 9.87
C LEU A 264 8.46 -20.73 8.88
N TYR A 265 7.40 -21.52 8.64
CA TYR A 265 6.35 -21.15 7.70
C TYR A 265 4.97 -21.60 8.12
N LEU A 266 3.96 -20.93 7.56
CA LEU A 266 2.54 -21.23 7.69
C LEU A 266 1.83 -20.93 6.35
N PHE A 267 1.48 -21.97 5.58
CA PHE A 267 0.83 -21.84 4.29
C PHE A 267 -0.50 -22.58 4.26
N LYS A 268 -1.46 -22.07 3.48
CA LYS A 268 -2.65 -22.83 3.13
C LYS A 268 -2.32 -23.80 2.00
N LEU A 269 -2.95 -24.97 2.01
CA LEU A 269 -2.82 -25.94 0.91
C LEU A 269 -3.96 -25.83 -0.08
N LYS A 270 -3.65 -26.03 -1.37
CA LYS A 270 -4.67 -26.24 -2.42
C LYS A 270 -5.40 -27.55 -2.16
N GLN A 271 -6.72 -27.51 -2.18
CA GLN A 271 -7.56 -28.69 -1.95
C GLN A 271 -7.58 -29.63 -3.18
N ARG A 272 -6.44 -30.26 -3.45
CA ARG A 272 -6.30 -31.34 -4.42
C ARG A 272 -6.77 -32.68 -3.80
N SER A 273 -6.85 -33.74 -4.59
CA SER A 273 -7.41 -35.04 -4.20
C SER A 273 -6.91 -35.55 -2.85
N LYS A 274 -5.60 -35.60 -2.60
CA LYS A 274 -5.05 -36.07 -1.32
C LYS A 274 -5.40 -35.17 -0.12
N VAL A 275 -5.47 -33.83 -0.34
CA VAL A 275 -5.91 -32.89 0.70
C VAL A 275 -7.39 -33.06 1.00
N LYS A 276 -8.23 -33.32 -0.02
CA LYS A 276 -9.65 -33.65 0.15
C LYS A 276 -9.84 -34.97 0.92
N GLN A 277 -9.08 -36.00 0.57
CA GLN A 277 -9.08 -37.28 1.31
C GLN A 277 -8.71 -37.09 2.79
N LEU A 278 -7.72 -36.25 3.09
CA LEU A 278 -7.38 -35.90 4.47
C LEU A 278 -8.54 -35.22 5.21
N ILE A 279 -9.23 -34.29 4.54
CA ILE A 279 -10.42 -33.64 5.10
C ILE A 279 -11.52 -34.68 5.38
N GLU A 280 -11.79 -35.60 4.44
CA GLU A 280 -12.78 -36.68 4.59
C GLU A 280 -12.43 -37.61 5.77
N GLN A 281 -11.16 -37.98 5.90
CA GLN A 281 -10.68 -38.76 7.06
C GLN A 281 -10.86 -38.03 8.40
N ALA A 282 -10.80 -36.70 8.38
CA ALA A 282 -11.00 -35.89 9.57
C ALA A 282 -12.48 -35.83 10.02
N PHE A 283 -13.47 -36.18 9.17
CA PHE A 283 -14.89 -36.09 9.54
C PHE A 283 -15.25 -36.93 10.77
N SER A 284 -14.70 -38.11 10.86
CA SER A 284 -14.95 -39.04 11.98
C SER A 284 -14.17 -38.71 13.26
N ARG A 285 -13.25 -37.78 13.24
CA ARG A 285 -12.44 -37.41 14.39
C ARG A 285 -13.27 -36.71 15.46
N GLN A 286 -12.96 -36.98 16.73
CA GLN A 286 -13.62 -36.38 17.88
C GLN A 286 -12.73 -35.37 18.63
N ASP A 287 -11.45 -35.33 18.31
CA ASP A 287 -10.42 -34.51 18.95
C ASP A 287 -10.29 -33.08 18.39
N TRP A 288 -11.40 -32.53 17.87
CA TRP A 288 -11.45 -31.14 17.37
C TRP A 288 -11.32 -30.13 18.50
N VAL A 289 -10.24 -29.38 18.51
CA VAL A 289 -9.99 -28.28 19.44
C VAL A 289 -10.36 -26.93 18.85
N SER A 290 -10.55 -25.94 19.71
CA SER A 290 -10.83 -24.56 19.25
C SER A 290 -9.63 -23.99 18.51
N ALA A 291 -9.89 -23.40 17.34
CA ALA A 291 -8.94 -22.59 16.58
C ALA A 291 -9.30 -21.09 16.59
N GLY A 292 -10.28 -20.69 17.43
CA GLY A 292 -10.75 -19.31 17.56
C GLY A 292 -11.79 -18.90 16.51
N GLN A 293 -12.61 -17.90 16.81
CA GLN A 293 -13.61 -17.30 15.92
C GLN A 293 -14.55 -18.31 15.23
N GLY A 294 -15.00 -19.33 15.97
CA GLY A 294 -15.89 -20.37 15.44
C GLY A 294 -15.20 -21.47 14.62
N TRP A 295 -13.90 -21.37 14.42
CA TRP A 295 -13.10 -22.42 13.82
C TRP A 295 -12.72 -23.49 14.84
N LYS A 296 -12.68 -24.74 14.40
CA LYS A 296 -12.10 -25.88 15.09
C LYS A 296 -10.99 -26.48 14.23
N GLY A 297 -9.97 -27.04 14.86
CA GLY A 297 -8.84 -27.64 14.17
C GLY A 297 -8.49 -29.02 14.73
N VAL A 298 -7.91 -29.85 13.87
CA VAL A 298 -7.24 -31.09 14.25
C VAL A 298 -5.88 -31.17 13.59
N GLU A 299 -4.91 -31.72 14.30
CA GLU A 299 -3.56 -31.95 13.80
C GLU A 299 -3.47 -33.27 13.03
N ALA A 300 -2.72 -33.26 11.95
CA ALA A 300 -2.41 -34.42 11.14
C ALA A 300 -1.03 -34.29 10.50
N GLU A 301 -0.59 -35.36 9.87
CA GLU A 301 0.58 -35.38 9.02
C GLU A 301 0.16 -35.70 7.59
N LEU A 302 0.82 -35.06 6.62
CA LEU A 302 0.50 -35.22 5.22
C LEU A 302 1.77 -35.40 4.39
N MET A 303 1.69 -36.32 3.44
CA MET A 303 2.68 -36.51 2.39
C MET A 303 2.00 -36.39 1.03
N LEU A 304 2.26 -35.31 0.30
CA LEU A 304 1.75 -35.15 -1.06
C LEU A 304 2.73 -35.71 -2.08
N THR A 305 2.24 -36.07 -3.25
CA THR A 305 3.08 -36.47 -4.38
C THR A 305 4.03 -35.32 -4.75
N GLY A 306 5.31 -35.60 -4.81
CA GLY A 306 6.34 -34.59 -5.06
C GLY A 306 6.88 -33.88 -3.81
N TRP A 307 6.39 -34.23 -2.63
CA TRP A 307 7.02 -33.80 -1.38
C TRP A 307 8.18 -34.71 -1.02
N SER A 308 9.26 -34.12 -0.52
CA SER A 308 10.46 -34.84 -0.07
C SER A 308 10.28 -35.54 1.27
N ARG A 309 9.32 -35.07 2.07
CA ARG A 309 9.03 -35.60 3.40
C ARG A 309 7.58 -35.34 3.83
N GLN A 310 7.15 -36.07 4.85
CA GLN A 310 5.91 -35.81 5.58
C GLN A 310 6.01 -34.51 6.36
N ARG A 311 4.92 -33.73 6.38
CA ARG A 311 4.86 -32.45 7.10
C ARG A 311 3.60 -32.35 7.96
N ARG A 312 3.75 -31.63 9.05
CA ARG A 312 2.66 -31.25 9.95
C ARG A 312 1.64 -30.41 9.22
N VAL A 313 0.36 -30.78 9.35
CA VAL A 313 -0.76 -30.02 8.80
C VAL A 313 -1.86 -29.87 9.84
N ILE A 314 -2.61 -28.78 9.74
CA ILE A 314 -3.79 -28.52 10.57
C ILE A 314 -5.00 -28.49 9.64
N VAL A 315 -5.92 -29.41 9.86
CA VAL A 315 -7.23 -29.38 9.19
C VAL A 315 -8.14 -28.50 10.03
N LEU A 316 -8.59 -27.40 9.44
CA LEU A 316 -9.52 -26.44 10.06
C LEU A 316 -10.93 -26.63 9.49
N ARG A 317 -11.96 -26.48 10.36
CA ARG A 317 -13.35 -26.38 9.91
C ARG A 317 -14.10 -25.29 10.65
N ARG A 318 -15.06 -24.67 9.95
CA ARG A 318 -16.02 -23.71 10.54
C ARG A 318 -17.42 -24.02 10.04
N ARG A 319 -18.41 -23.98 10.94
CA ARG A 319 -19.81 -24.15 10.58
C ARG A 319 -20.29 -22.96 9.77
N ILE A 320 -20.94 -23.23 8.64
CA ILE A 320 -21.57 -22.21 7.81
C ILE A 320 -22.99 -21.96 8.32
N LEU A 321 -23.29 -20.71 8.62
CA LEU A 321 -24.60 -20.25 9.09
C LEU A 321 -25.33 -19.41 8.04
N ASP A 322 -24.80 -19.31 6.82
CA ASP A 322 -25.39 -18.52 5.73
C ASP A 322 -26.65 -19.20 5.21
N GLU A 323 -27.82 -18.54 5.40
CA GLU A 323 -29.13 -19.03 4.99
C GLU A 323 -29.23 -19.29 3.47
N ARG A 324 -28.51 -18.52 2.64
CA ARG A 324 -28.51 -18.69 1.18
C ARG A 324 -27.82 -19.98 0.79
N LEU A 325 -26.65 -20.25 1.38
CA LEU A 325 -25.90 -21.50 1.14
C LEU A 325 -26.64 -22.71 1.71
N LEU A 326 -27.34 -22.56 2.84
CA LEU A 326 -28.17 -23.60 3.42
C LEU A 326 -29.40 -23.89 2.52
N ALA A 327 -30.03 -22.87 1.95
CA ALA A 327 -31.14 -23.02 1.01
C ALA A 327 -30.69 -23.67 -0.30
N GLU A 328 -29.53 -23.30 -0.83
CA GLU A 328 -28.95 -23.92 -2.02
C GLU A 328 -28.56 -25.39 -1.80
N LYS A 329 -27.99 -25.72 -0.62
CA LYS A 329 -27.75 -27.09 -0.19
C LYS A 329 -29.04 -27.93 -0.24
N LYS A 330 -30.11 -27.42 0.34
CA LYS A 330 -31.40 -28.09 0.40
C LYS A 330 -31.95 -28.37 -1.02
N ARG A 331 -31.90 -27.37 -1.90
CA ARG A 331 -32.30 -27.49 -3.30
C ARG A 331 -31.50 -28.56 -4.07
N LEU A 332 -30.18 -28.59 -3.85
CA LEU A 332 -29.27 -29.54 -4.51
C LEU A 332 -29.42 -30.97 -3.96
N ALA A 333 -29.66 -31.14 -2.66
CA ALA A 333 -29.94 -32.45 -2.06
C ALA A 333 -31.26 -33.06 -2.57
N ASP A 334 -32.27 -32.24 -2.84
CA ASP A 334 -33.56 -32.67 -3.37
C ASP A 334 -33.50 -33.08 -4.84
N THR A 335 -32.50 -32.54 -5.60
CA THR A 335 -32.39 -32.78 -7.05
C THR A 335 -31.39 -33.84 -7.47
N THR A 336 -30.48 -34.28 -6.56
CA THR A 336 -29.40 -35.21 -6.92
C THR A 336 -29.02 -36.12 -5.73
N PRO A 337 -29.68 -37.31 -5.61
CA PRO A 337 -29.54 -38.17 -4.43
C PRO A 337 -28.14 -38.75 -4.16
N ASP A 338 -27.25 -38.85 -5.14
CA ASP A 338 -26.03 -39.65 -5.08
C ASP A 338 -24.73 -38.94 -5.54
N ARG A 339 -24.72 -37.64 -5.74
CA ARG A 339 -23.48 -36.91 -6.06
C ARG A 339 -23.07 -35.96 -4.93
N GLN A 340 -21.87 -36.22 -4.41
CA GLN A 340 -21.10 -35.23 -3.63
C GLN A 340 -20.97 -33.93 -4.43
N LEU A 341 -21.83 -32.97 -4.13
CA LEU A 341 -21.83 -31.67 -4.78
C LEU A 341 -20.68 -30.85 -4.18
N ALA A 342 -19.61 -30.79 -4.92
CA ALA A 342 -18.47 -29.92 -4.65
C ALA A 342 -18.83 -28.47 -4.95
N LEU A 343 -19.47 -27.78 -4.03
CA LEU A 343 -19.25 -26.33 -3.86
C LEU A 343 -17.84 -26.20 -3.30
N GLY A 344 -16.86 -26.05 -4.14
CA GLY A 344 -15.42 -25.92 -3.99
C GLY A 344 -14.71 -26.17 -2.64
N PHE A 345 -15.34 -25.99 -1.50
CA PHE A 345 -14.73 -26.08 -0.17
C PHE A 345 -15.70 -26.54 0.94
N VAL A 346 -16.88 -27.08 0.58
CA VAL A 346 -17.96 -27.32 1.51
C VAL A 346 -18.33 -28.80 1.50
N GLU A 347 -18.36 -29.41 2.68
CA GLU A 347 -18.93 -30.75 2.88
C GLU A 347 -20.46 -30.65 2.94
N ILE A 348 -21.15 -31.47 2.14
CA ILE A 348 -22.59 -31.60 2.19
C ILE A 348 -22.93 -32.99 2.72
N VAL A 349 -23.28 -33.09 4.00
CA VAL A 349 -23.92 -34.27 4.60
C VAL A 349 -25.42 -34.06 4.53
N LYS A 350 -26.18 -35.05 4.08
CA LYS A 350 -27.62 -34.94 3.74
C LYS A 350 -28.47 -34.32 4.87
N ASP A 351 -28.14 -34.60 6.14
CA ASP A 351 -28.86 -34.11 7.33
C ASP A 351 -27.96 -33.47 8.41
N GLY A 352 -26.71 -33.15 8.05
CA GLY A 352 -25.71 -32.60 8.98
C GLY A 352 -25.46 -31.11 8.80
N PRO A 353 -24.76 -30.47 9.75
CA PRO A 353 -24.31 -29.09 9.61
C PRO A 353 -23.35 -28.94 8.45
N LEU A 354 -23.42 -27.79 7.77
CA LEU A 354 -22.56 -27.45 6.67
C LEU A 354 -21.26 -26.86 7.22
N TYR A 355 -20.11 -27.36 6.77
CA TYR A 355 -18.79 -26.87 7.16
C TYR A 355 -17.98 -26.41 5.97
N GLU A 356 -17.25 -25.32 6.13
CA GLU A 356 -16.12 -24.99 5.27
C GLU A 356 -14.83 -25.53 5.88
N TYR A 357 -13.90 -25.95 5.03
CA TYR A 357 -12.62 -26.52 5.43
C TYR A 357 -11.44 -25.76 4.86
N ALA A 358 -10.36 -25.68 5.62
CA ALA A 358 -9.05 -25.23 5.16
C ALA A 358 -7.99 -26.18 5.73
N VAL A 359 -6.92 -26.40 4.99
CA VAL A 359 -5.76 -27.16 5.47
C VAL A 359 -4.55 -26.27 5.43
N LEU A 360 -3.90 -26.11 6.58
CA LEU A 360 -2.65 -25.36 6.73
C LEU A 360 -1.50 -26.35 6.84
N VAL A 361 -0.39 -26.09 6.17
CA VAL A 361 0.89 -26.75 6.36
C VAL A 361 1.82 -25.82 7.11
N THR A 362 2.54 -26.34 8.11
CA THR A 362 3.38 -25.52 8.98
C THR A 362 4.59 -26.24 9.51
N SER A 363 5.66 -25.50 9.75
CA SER A 363 6.82 -25.91 10.55
C SER A 363 6.85 -25.25 11.94
N LEU A 364 5.86 -24.39 12.25
CA LEU A 364 5.71 -23.78 13.57
C LEU A 364 5.36 -24.84 14.62
N PRO A 365 5.93 -24.79 15.84
CA PRO A 365 5.61 -25.71 16.93
C PRO A 365 4.32 -25.35 17.68
N ASP A 366 3.71 -24.21 17.35
CA ASP A 366 2.60 -23.61 18.08
C ASP A 366 1.36 -24.51 18.12
N GLU A 367 0.50 -24.30 19.10
CA GLU A 367 -0.80 -24.94 19.23
C GLU A 367 -1.80 -24.47 18.13
N ILE A 368 -2.84 -25.27 17.91
CA ILE A 368 -3.83 -25.04 16.85
C ILE A 368 -4.51 -23.67 16.98
N LEU A 369 -4.80 -23.21 18.20
CA LEU A 369 -5.42 -21.91 18.44
C LEU A 369 -4.54 -20.78 17.91
N SER A 370 -3.26 -20.78 18.23
CA SER A 370 -2.27 -19.79 17.78
C SER A 370 -2.07 -19.85 16.27
N LEU A 371 -1.92 -21.05 15.70
CA LEU A 371 -1.79 -21.25 14.26
C LEU A 371 -3.03 -20.75 13.50
N GLY A 372 -4.23 -21.05 14.00
CA GLY A 372 -5.48 -20.55 13.46
C GLY A 372 -5.57 -19.02 13.50
N GLN A 373 -5.11 -18.40 14.59
CA GLN A 373 -5.06 -16.93 14.70
C GLN A 373 -4.02 -16.35 13.76
N HIS A 374 -2.80 -16.86 13.74
CA HIS A 374 -1.75 -16.41 12.82
C HIS A 374 -2.20 -16.44 11.37
N TYR A 375 -2.93 -17.49 10.96
CA TYR A 375 -3.42 -17.55 9.59
C TYR A 375 -4.54 -16.54 9.31
N ARG A 376 -5.46 -16.30 10.25
CA ARG A 376 -6.55 -15.30 10.09
C ARG A 376 -6.03 -13.88 10.03
N ASP A 377 -4.98 -13.57 10.79
CA ASP A 377 -4.36 -12.24 10.78
C ASP A 377 -3.76 -11.88 9.40
N ARG A 378 -3.63 -12.86 8.49
CA ARG A 378 -3.29 -12.61 7.08
C ARG A 378 -4.36 -11.78 6.35
N ALA A 379 -5.60 -11.76 6.83
CA ALA A 379 -6.64 -10.87 6.29
C ALA A 379 -6.21 -9.39 6.33
N ASP A 380 -5.33 -9.00 7.23
CA ASP A 380 -4.74 -7.66 7.24
C ASP A 380 -3.90 -7.36 5.99
N ALA A 381 -3.23 -8.37 5.40
CA ALA A 381 -2.53 -8.21 4.13
C ALA A 381 -3.51 -8.00 2.97
N GLU A 382 -4.65 -8.68 2.96
CA GLU A 382 -5.70 -8.48 1.97
C GLU A 382 -6.27 -7.05 2.04
N ASN A 383 -6.47 -6.51 3.24
CA ASN A 383 -6.86 -5.11 3.45
C ASN A 383 -5.78 -4.14 2.94
N ASN A 384 -4.49 -4.45 3.15
CA ASN A 384 -3.39 -3.64 2.62
C ASN A 384 -3.38 -3.62 1.08
N PHE A 385 -3.71 -4.74 0.42
CA PHE A 385 -3.84 -4.76 -1.04
C PHE A 385 -5.00 -3.92 -1.53
N ASP A 386 -6.14 -3.97 -0.85
CA ASP A 386 -7.29 -3.14 -1.20
C ASP A 386 -6.93 -1.65 -1.07
N GLU A 387 -6.27 -1.28 0.01
CA GLU A 387 -5.78 0.08 0.23
C GLU A 387 -4.80 0.52 -0.88
N LEU A 388 -3.76 -0.28 -1.18
CA LEU A 388 -2.74 0.04 -2.18
C LEU A 388 -3.33 0.15 -3.59
N LYS A 389 -4.27 -0.73 -3.96
CA LYS A 389 -4.95 -0.72 -5.25
C LYS A 389 -5.92 0.44 -5.40
N ASN A 390 -6.77 0.64 -4.40
CA ASN A 390 -7.94 1.50 -4.51
C ASN A 390 -7.69 2.91 -3.98
N GLN A 391 -6.71 3.09 -3.09
CA GLN A 391 -6.46 4.38 -2.43
C GLN A 391 -5.09 4.97 -2.79
N TRP A 392 -4.09 4.15 -3.19
CA TRP A 392 -2.73 4.59 -3.48
C TRP A 392 -2.34 4.54 -4.97
N GLY A 393 -3.16 3.93 -5.80
CA GLY A 393 -3.00 4.00 -7.26
C GLY A 393 -2.29 2.80 -7.90
N TRP A 394 -2.10 1.65 -7.22
CA TRP A 394 -1.59 0.44 -7.87
C TRP A 394 -2.49 -0.07 -8.99
N SER A 395 -3.79 0.17 -8.92
CA SER A 395 -4.73 -0.12 -10.02
C SER A 395 -4.59 0.80 -11.23
N GLY A 396 -3.78 1.85 -11.12
CA GLY A 396 -3.58 2.88 -12.14
C GLY A 396 -2.11 3.08 -12.51
N PHE A 397 -1.74 4.30 -12.92
CA PHE A 397 -0.38 4.71 -13.32
C PHE A 397 0.29 3.73 -14.30
N THR A 398 -0.46 3.29 -15.31
CA THR A 398 0.00 2.30 -16.28
C THR A 398 0.75 2.98 -17.41
N THR A 399 1.92 2.45 -17.78
CA THR A 399 2.69 2.83 -18.95
C THR A 399 2.74 1.69 -19.95
N HIS A 400 3.33 1.93 -21.13
CA HIS A 400 3.44 0.91 -22.16
C HIS A 400 4.42 -0.20 -21.75
N ASP A 401 5.55 0.14 -21.15
CA ASP A 401 6.58 -0.83 -20.74
C ASP A 401 6.41 -1.31 -19.28
N LEU A 402 6.79 -2.54 -19.05
CA LEU A 402 6.73 -3.21 -17.75
C LEU A 402 7.70 -2.60 -16.74
N LYS A 403 8.89 -2.16 -17.21
CA LYS A 403 9.91 -1.52 -16.37
C LYS A 403 9.33 -0.32 -15.61
N ARG A 404 8.71 0.64 -16.32
CA ARG A 404 8.12 1.82 -15.66
C ARG A 404 6.92 1.47 -14.78
N CYS A 405 6.19 0.40 -15.10
CA CYS A 405 5.15 -0.12 -14.21
C CYS A 405 5.74 -0.64 -12.90
N GLN A 406 6.89 -1.31 -12.92
CA GLN A 406 7.62 -1.76 -11.74
C GLN A 406 8.15 -0.58 -10.91
N ILE A 407 8.77 0.41 -11.58
CA ILE A 407 9.27 1.62 -10.92
C ILE A 407 8.12 2.32 -10.18
N MET A 408 6.99 2.50 -10.85
CA MET A 408 5.85 3.19 -10.25
C MET A 408 5.22 2.40 -9.10
N ALA A 409 5.15 1.07 -9.19
CA ALA A 409 4.64 0.22 -8.10
C ALA A 409 5.47 0.36 -6.83
N ARG A 410 6.82 0.33 -6.95
CA ARG A 410 7.74 0.53 -5.82
C ARG A 410 7.72 1.95 -5.29
N THR A 411 7.62 2.95 -6.17
CA THR A 411 7.48 4.36 -5.76
C THR A 411 6.21 4.58 -4.94
N ILE A 412 5.09 4.01 -5.36
CA ILE A 412 3.84 4.06 -4.59
C ILE A 412 3.99 3.35 -3.24
N ALA A 413 4.64 2.19 -3.20
CA ALA A 413 4.91 1.46 -1.97
C ALA A 413 5.78 2.28 -1.00
N LEU A 414 6.80 2.98 -1.49
CA LEU A 414 7.64 3.87 -0.71
C LEU A 414 6.84 5.03 -0.10
N ILE A 415 6.04 5.71 -0.91
CA ILE A 415 5.19 6.82 -0.46
C ILE A 415 4.13 6.33 0.55
N TYR A 416 3.56 5.14 0.32
CA TYR A 416 2.67 4.48 1.27
C TYR A 416 3.36 4.23 2.61
N ASN A 417 4.58 3.68 2.62
CA ASN A 417 5.35 3.47 3.84
C ASN A 417 5.58 4.79 4.59
N TRP A 418 6.05 5.83 3.91
CA TRP A 418 6.30 7.14 4.53
C TRP A 418 5.03 7.74 5.14
N TRP A 419 3.91 7.67 4.39
CA TRP A 419 2.63 8.16 4.90
C TRP A 419 2.11 7.33 6.07
N SER A 420 2.24 6.00 6.01
CA SER A 420 1.86 5.10 7.11
C SER A 420 2.64 5.39 8.39
N LEU A 421 3.94 5.70 8.27
CA LEU A 421 4.78 6.10 9.40
C LEU A 421 4.37 7.46 9.97
N PHE A 422 4.12 8.45 9.12
CA PHE A 422 3.65 9.76 9.54
C PHE A 422 2.28 9.70 10.23
N THR A 423 1.34 8.94 9.68
CA THR A 423 0.00 8.81 10.28
C THR A 423 0.04 8.20 11.67
N ARG A 424 0.97 7.31 11.96
CA ARG A 424 1.15 6.71 13.29
C ARG A 424 1.70 7.69 14.33
N LEU A 425 2.40 8.74 13.92
CA LEU A 425 2.76 9.84 14.83
C LEU A 425 1.53 10.62 15.29
N ALA A 426 0.52 10.76 14.43
CA ALA A 426 -0.71 11.49 14.71
C ALA A 426 -1.81 10.61 15.34
N ILE A 427 -1.83 9.32 14.97
CA ILE A 427 -2.86 8.34 15.34
C ILE A 427 -2.16 7.02 15.72
N PRO A 428 -1.52 6.95 16.89
CA PRO A 428 -0.71 5.80 17.28
C PRO A 428 -1.53 4.55 17.62
N GLU A 429 -2.83 4.70 17.88
CA GLU A 429 -3.66 3.63 18.39
C GLU A 429 -3.95 2.53 17.36
N LYS A 430 -3.96 2.88 16.07
CA LYS A 430 -4.28 1.95 14.98
C LYS A 430 -3.75 2.41 13.64
N HIS A 431 -3.65 1.48 12.70
CA HIS A 431 -3.45 1.84 11.30
C HIS A 431 -4.65 2.65 10.77
N ALA A 432 -4.36 3.74 10.09
CA ALA A 432 -5.37 4.59 9.47
C ALA A 432 -5.14 4.63 7.95
N GLU A 433 -5.99 3.91 7.21
CA GLU A 433 -5.96 3.87 5.75
C GLU A 433 -6.04 5.28 5.13
N ALA A 434 -5.57 5.42 3.90
CA ALA A 434 -5.55 6.70 3.20
C ALA A 434 -6.93 7.36 3.08
N ILE A 435 -8.00 6.58 2.89
CA ILE A 435 -9.38 7.10 2.85
C ILE A 435 -9.79 7.81 4.14
N THR A 436 -9.20 7.41 5.26
CA THR A 436 -9.45 8.02 6.58
C THR A 436 -8.41 9.07 6.93
N SER A 437 -7.13 8.79 6.67
CA SER A 437 -6.02 9.63 7.15
C SER A 437 -5.82 10.88 6.29
N ARG A 438 -6.02 10.81 4.97
CA ARG A 438 -5.90 12.00 4.09
C ARG A 438 -6.88 13.12 4.44
N PRO A 439 -8.20 12.86 4.61
CA PRO A 439 -9.12 13.90 5.07
C PRO A 439 -8.74 14.53 6.41
N LEU A 440 -8.02 13.79 7.26
CA LEU A 440 -7.64 14.27 8.59
C LEU A 440 -6.30 15.03 8.60
N LEU A 441 -5.28 14.51 7.88
CA LEU A 441 -3.90 14.91 8.04
C LEU A 441 -3.32 15.61 6.79
N LEU A 442 -4.04 15.61 5.67
CA LEU A 442 -3.61 16.20 4.41
C LEU A 442 -4.57 17.32 3.97
N ASN A 443 -5.87 17.01 3.87
CA ASN A 443 -6.86 17.86 3.23
C ASN A 443 -7.29 19.00 4.15
N ALA A 444 -6.99 20.21 3.73
CA ALA A 444 -7.56 21.46 4.25
C ALA A 444 -7.17 22.56 3.27
N VAL A 445 -8.03 23.54 3.05
CA VAL A 445 -7.65 24.68 2.22
C VAL A 445 -6.61 25.52 2.98
N GLY A 446 -5.46 25.72 2.36
CA GLY A 446 -4.39 26.58 2.87
C GLY A 446 -4.17 27.78 1.95
N LYS A 447 -3.96 28.95 2.55
CA LYS A 447 -3.53 30.16 1.85
C LYS A 447 -2.16 30.57 2.36
N GLN A 448 -1.19 30.71 1.45
CA GLN A 448 0.14 31.20 1.76
C GLN A 448 0.17 32.73 1.66
N THR A 449 0.82 33.35 2.60
CA THR A 449 1.16 34.78 2.58
C THR A 449 2.62 34.95 3.01
N THR A 450 3.31 35.94 2.45
CA THR A 450 4.67 36.28 2.85
C THR A 450 4.69 37.74 3.28
N HIS A 451 5.16 37.98 4.51
CA HIS A 451 5.31 39.31 5.06
C HIS A 451 6.67 39.42 5.77
N SER A 452 7.43 40.44 5.43
CA SER A 452 8.75 40.69 6.04
C SER A 452 9.69 39.47 6.03
N GLY A 453 9.68 38.69 4.93
CA GLY A 453 10.50 37.48 4.79
C GLY A 453 9.95 36.24 5.49
N GLN A 454 8.88 36.35 6.27
CA GLN A 454 8.22 35.24 6.92
C GLN A 454 7.06 34.73 6.04
N THR A 455 7.11 33.43 5.70
CA THR A 455 6.03 32.73 4.99
C THR A 455 5.09 32.07 5.99
N THR A 456 3.79 32.34 5.83
CA THR A 456 2.73 31.76 6.67
C THR A 456 1.73 31.04 5.80
N VAL A 457 1.38 29.81 6.15
CA VAL A 457 0.27 29.06 5.54
C VAL A 457 -0.90 29.04 6.52
N THR A 458 -1.95 29.78 6.21
CA THR A 458 -3.18 29.79 7.00
C THR A 458 -4.09 28.65 6.54
N VAL A 459 -4.43 27.75 7.44
CA VAL A 459 -5.15 26.50 7.13
C VAL A 459 -6.58 26.56 7.71
N THR A 460 -7.57 26.17 6.90
CA THR A 460 -8.97 26.10 7.34
C THR A 460 -9.17 24.94 8.33
N SER A 461 -10.05 25.13 9.31
CA SER A 461 -10.32 24.15 10.38
C SER A 461 -11.81 23.86 10.53
N MET A 462 -12.52 23.65 9.41
CA MET A 462 -13.99 23.61 9.37
C MET A 462 -14.62 22.24 9.61
N HIS A 463 -13.83 21.15 9.75
CA HIS A 463 -14.39 19.81 9.93
C HIS A 463 -14.46 19.39 11.42
N ALA A 464 -15.34 18.44 11.74
CA ALA A 464 -15.61 18.02 13.13
C ALA A 464 -14.41 17.47 13.89
N LYS A 465 -13.39 16.91 13.19
CA LYS A 465 -12.17 16.40 13.81
C LYS A 465 -11.01 17.40 13.82
N ALA A 466 -11.21 18.63 13.35
CA ALA A 466 -10.20 19.68 13.33
C ALA A 466 -9.56 19.95 14.71
N PRO A 467 -10.29 19.96 15.84
CA PRO A 467 -9.65 20.15 17.15
C PRO A 467 -8.59 19.11 17.46
N ARG A 468 -8.86 17.81 17.15
CA ARG A 468 -7.88 16.73 17.33
C ARG A 468 -6.65 16.95 16.46
N MET A 469 -6.82 17.34 15.19
CA MET A 469 -5.71 17.57 14.26
C MET A 469 -4.89 18.79 14.62
N ARG A 470 -5.53 19.88 15.07
CA ARG A 470 -4.84 21.07 15.58
C ARG A 470 -4.01 20.81 16.84
N SER A 471 -4.30 19.77 17.59
CA SER A 471 -3.47 19.31 18.70
C SER A 471 -2.35 18.36 18.23
N ALA A 472 -2.70 17.35 17.41
CA ALA A 472 -1.77 16.30 17.02
C ALA A 472 -0.66 16.80 16.08
N LEU A 473 -0.99 17.59 15.05
CA LEU A 473 0.01 18.04 14.07
C LEU A 473 1.09 18.96 14.68
N PRO A 474 0.76 19.99 15.49
CA PRO A 474 1.79 20.76 16.18
C PRO A 474 2.60 19.93 17.18
N ALA A 475 2.01 18.92 17.83
CA ALA A 475 2.75 18.02 18.70
C ALA A 475 3.79 17.19 17.92
N ILE A 476 3.45 16.76 16.70
CA ILE A 476 4.44 16.14 15.78
C ILE A 476 5.55 17.14 15.44
N GLY A 477 5.19 18.36 15.04
CA GLY A 477 6.16 19.41 14.73
C GLY A 477 7.10 19.70 15.91
N SER A 478 6.57 19.79 17.12
CA SER A 478 7.37 19.97 18.35
C SER A 478 8.32 18.78 18.58
N PHE A 479 7.85 17.55 18.41
CA PHE A 479 8.70 16.36 18.49
C PHE A 479 9.81 16.38 17.42
N LEU A 480 9.47 16.66 16.17
CA LEU A 480 10.44 16.75 15.08
C LEU A 480 11.46 17.87 15.30
N ALA A 481 11.03 19.01 15.86
CA ALA A 481 11.92 20.10 16.25
C ALA A 481 12.90 19.65 17.34
N THR A 482 12.45 18.88 18.34
CA THR A 482 13.33 18.31 19.37
C THR A 482 14.38 17.39 18.74
N VAL A 483 14.00 16.52 17.81
CA VAL A 483 14.92 15.62 17.10
C VAL A 483 15.92 16.40 16.23
N ARG A 484 15.47 17.48 15.58
CA ARG A 484 16.31 18.32 14.72
C ARG A 484 17.33 19.13 15.52
N ASN A 485 16.91 19.66 16.67
CA ASN A 485 17.68 20.58 17.50
C ASN A 485 18.34 19.89 18.71
N ALA A 486 18.45 18.55 18.69
CA ALA A 486 19.13 17.82 19.75
C ALA A 486 20.51 18.39 19.97
N ALA A 487 20.91 18.54 21.25
CA ALA A 487 22.21 19.12 21.66
C ALA A 487 23.38 18.33 21.06
N GLU A 488 23.25 17.03 20.92
CA GLU A 488 24.13 16.19 20.13
C GLU A 488 23.72 16.32 18.64
N GLN A 489 24.66 16.68 17.80
CA GLN A 489 24.42 16.78 16.35
C GLN A 489 24.16 15.39 15.76
N LEU A 490 22.91 14.92 15.87
CA LEU A 490 22.48 13.63 15.35
C LEU A 490 22.60 13.58 13.84
N THR A 491 23.16 12.50 13.33
CA THR A 491 23.13 12.16 11.90
C THR A 491 21.71 11.81 11.43
N TYR A 492 21.45 11.86 10.13
CA TYR A 492 20.14 11.45 9.59
C TYR A 492 19.72 10.04 10.01
N PRO A 493 20.59 9.00 9.96
CA PRO A 493 20.24 7.67 10.47
C PRO A 493 19.84 7.69 11.96
N GLN A 494 20.53 8.42 12.81
CA GLN A 494 20.19 8.52 14.23
C GLN A 494 18.84 9.22 14.45
N LYS A 495 18.57 10.31 13.73
CA LYS A 495 17.26 10.98 13.76
C LYS A 495 16.16 10.03 13.32
N TRP A 496 16.42 9.24 12.27
CA TRP A 496 15.49 8.26 11.78
C TRP A 496 15.17 7.17 12.79
N LEU A 497 16.16 6.62 13.48
CA LEU A 497 15.96 5.65 14.55
C LEU A 497 15.09 6.21 15.70
N LEU A 498 15.28 7.46 16.09
CA LEU A 498 14.42 8.10 17.10
C LEU A 498 12.98 8.27 16.61
N ILE A 499 12.80 8.67 15.36
CA ILE A 499 11.47 8.81 14.75
C ILE A 499 10.77 7.45 14.71
N LEU A 500 11.43 6.40 14.22
CA LEU A 500 10.88 5.05 14.19
C LEU A 500 10.56 4.52 15.60
N SER A 501 11.41 4.80 16.58
CA SER A 501 11.16 4.42 17.97
C SER A 501 9.89 5.07 18.51
N ARG A 502 9.63 6.31 18.15
CA ARG A 502 8.39 7.01 18.54
C ARG A 502 7.17 6.45 17.80
N VAL A 503 7.29 6.23 16.50
CA VAL A 503 6.22 5.67 15.65
C VAL A 503 5.76 4.29 16.15
N PHE A 504 6.70 3.46 16.57
CA PHE A 504 6.48 2.07 16.97
C PHE A 504 6.71 1.83 18.47
N CYS A 505 6.52 2.84 19.31
CA CYS A 505 6.78 2.76 20.74
C CYS A 505 6.10 1.53 21.41
N HIS A 506 4.85 1.23 21.06
CA HIS A 506 4.14 0.05 21.57
C HIS A 506 4.74 -1.27 21.07
N PHE A 507 5.05 -1.36 19.79
CA PHE A 507 5.68 -2.55 19.19
C PHE A 507 7.07 -2.80 19.79
N LEU A 508 7.84 -1.74 19.98
CA LEU A 508 9.17 -1.77 20.59
C LEU A 508 9.13 -1.87 22.13
N LYS A 509 7.94 -1.92 22.74
CA LYS A 509 7.77 -1.96 24.21
C LYS A 509 8.54 -0.84 24.93
N GLY A 510 8.56 0.35 24.33
CA GLY A 510 9.25 1.52 24.83
C GLY A 510 10.77 1.56 24.59
N ARG A 511 11.34 0.56 23.92
CA ARG A 511 12.77 0.57 23.55
C ARG A 511 13.07 1.61 22.47
N ILE A 512 14.31 2.12 22.49
CA ILE A 512 14.82 3.03 21.47
C ILE A 512 15.76 2.25 20.56
N LEU A 513 15.47 2.27 19.26
CA LEU A 513 16.31 1.63 18.25
C LEU A 513 17.73 2.22 18.24
N GLY A 514 18.73 1.35 18.06
CA GLY A 514 20.14 1.77 18.01
C GLY A 514 20.80 2.03 19.35
N GLN A 515 20.08 1.88 20.47
CA GLN A 515 20.70 1.90 21.80
C GLN A 515 21.03 0.47 22.26
N PRO A 516 22.19 0.25 22.93
CA PRO A 516 22.50 -1.06 23.51
C PRO A 516 21.39 -1.49 24.47
N GLN A 517 20.99 -2.75 24.40
CA GLN A 517 20.05 -3.32 25.37
C GLN A 517 20.71 -3.35 26.74
N PHE A 518 20.13 -2.69 27.70
CA PHE A 518 20.48 -2.89 29.11
C PHE A 518 19.92 -4.26 29.49
N VAL A 519 20.75 -5.30 29.44
CA VAL A 519 20.43 -6.59 30.03
C VAL A 519 20.59 -6.40 31.55
N PRO A 520 19.52 -6.44 32.37
CA PRO A 520 19.69 -6.44 33.80
C PRO A 520 20.54 -7.67 34.13
N GLY A 521 21.72 -7.44 34.67
CA GLY A 521 22.58 -8.52 35.12
C GLY A 521 21.78 -9.38 36.09
N THR A 522 21.72 -10.68 35.83
CA THR A 522 21.33 -11.68 36.83
C THR A 522 22.36 -11.64 37.93
N GLY A 523 22.10 -10.80 38.94
CA GLY A 523 22.79 -10.82 40.22
C GLY A 523 22.24 -11.92 41.12
#